data_0d6d2049bd8db35f7beb6a002ff3cd66
#
_entry.id   0d6d2049bd8db35f7beb6a002ff3cd66
#
_cell.length_a   1.000
_cell.length_b   1.000
_cell.length_c   1.000
_cell.angle_alpha   90.00
_cell.angle_beta   90.00
_cell.angle_gamma   90.00
#
_symmetry.space_group_name_H-M   'P 1'
#
loop_
_entity.id
_entity.type
_entity.pdbx_description
1 polymer ?
#
loop_
_entity_poly.entity_id
_entity_poly.type
_entity_poly.pdbx_seq_one_letter_code
_entity_poly.pdbx_strand_id
1 'polypeptide(L)'
;MNIDMIRAAAARLNGHAVRTPLLNSSFLDQIAGRRVWVKPECLQRTGSFKFRGGFNALSAMDPVARANGVIAFSSGNHAQGVALAARMHDTSCVIVMPSDAPALKISNTKAYGAEVVLYDRAGESRDEIGVRLSAQRGLTLIKPFDEPEVIAGQGTVGLEIAQDAQVHGITDADVIVCCGGGGLTSGIALALEADAPTLRVRPAEPENFEDVARSLRAGRIEKNTAATGSICDAIITTQPGDITWPIMQRLCGVGLVISDTEAMAAMAQAFLHLKLVAEPGGAAALAAALYRRDEIEGSDVIVTISGGNVDPAMFARALDSL
;
A
#
# COMPACT_ATOMS: atom_id res chain seq x y z
N MET A 1 15.93 5.99 8.43
CA MET A 1 14.77 5.30 9.05
C MET A 1 15.25 4.06 9.80
N ASN A 2 14.55 3.71 10.90
CA ASN A 2 14.87 2.56 11.74
C ASN A 2 13.61 2.02 12.42
N ILE A 3 13.75 0.92 13.14
CA ILE A 3 12.64 0.24 13.86
C ILE A 3 12.00 1.14 14.94
N ASP A 4 12.74 2.05 15.56
CA ASP A 4 12.22 2.89 16.64
C ASP A 4 11.16 3.87 16.11
N MET A 5 11.30 4.36 14.87
CA MET A 5 10.26 5.17 14.22
C MET A 5 8.98 4.34 14.00
N ILE A 6 9.10 3.08 13.61
CA ILE A 6 7.96 2.19 13.41
C ILE A 6 7.26 1.86 14.73
N ARG A 7 8.02 1.61 15.80
CA ARG A 7 7.47 1.40 17.14
C ARG A 7 6.78 2.66 17.69
N ALA A 8 7.36 3.84 17.45
CA ALA A 8 6.70 5.10 17.78
C ALA A 8 5.40 5.31 16.97
N ALA A 9 5.40 4.93 15.68
CA ALA A 9 4.21 4.93 14.85
C ALA A 9 3.13 3.97 15.38
N ALA A 10 3.52 2.76 15.82
CA ALA A 10 2.60 1.81 16.41
C ALA A 10 1.94 2.37 17.69
N ALA A 11 2.70 3.06 18.53
CA ALA A 11 2.16 3.73 19.71
C ALA A 11 1.12 4.82 19.35
N ARG A 12 1.40 5.65 18.33
CA ARG A 12 0.46 6.68 17.85
C ARG A 12 -0.79 6.09 17.21
N LEU A 13 -0.68 4.96 16.53
CA LEU A 13 -1.79 4.27 15.85
C LEU A 13 -2.65 3.42 16.79
N ASN A 14 -2.20 3.18 18.02
CA ASN A 14 -2.95 2.37 18.98
C ASN A 14 -4.32 2.98 19.29
N GLY A 15 -5.39 2.18 19.17
CA GLY A 15 -6.78 2.63 19.29
C GLY A 15 -7.34 3.39 18.08
N HIS A 16 -6.50 3.73 17.09
CA HIS A 16 -6.90 4.47 15.89
C HIS A 16 -6.90 3.59 14.63
N ALA A 17 -5.87 2.80 14.40
CA ALA A 17 -5.86 1.83 13.32
C ALA A 17 -6.53 0.52 13.74
N VAL A 18 -7.07 -0.21 12.76
CA VAL A 18 -7.55 -1.58 12.96
C VAL A 18 -6.35 -2.51 12.93
N ARG A 19 -6.16 -3.33 13.98
CA ARG A 19 -5.25 -4.47 13.90
C ARG A 19 -5.91 -5.53 13.02
N THR A 20 -5.45 -5.66 11.78
CA THR A 20 -5.99 -6.65 10.84
C THR A 20 -5.51 -8.06 11.22
N PRO A 21 -6.35 -9.09 11.10
CA PRO A 21 -5.94 -10.46 11.42
C PRO A 21 -4.94 -11.01 10.38
N LEU A 22 -4.29 -12.13 10.69
CA LEU A 22 -3.64 -12.97 9.70
C LEU A 22 -4.58 -14.13 9.38
N LEU A 23 -5.06 -14.23 8.14
CA LEU A 23 -6.06 -15.20 7.69
C LEU A 23 -5.42 -16.31 6.85
N ASN A 24 -5.96 -17.52 6.94
CA ASN A 24 -5.60 -18.66 6.10
C ASN A 24 -6.85 -19.34 5.55
N SER A 25 -6.72 -20.03 4.42
CA SER A 25 -7.76 -20.85 3.81
C SER A 25 -7.15 -22.08 3.14
N SER A 26 -7.63 -23.26 3.52
CA SER A 26 -7.19 -24.52 2.90
C SER A 26 -7.41 -24.58 1.38
N PHE A 27 -8.35 -23.83 0.84
CA PHE A 27 -8.55 -23.71 -0.60
C PHE A 27 -7.42 -22.92 -1.27
N LEU A 28 -6.98 -21.82 -0.66
CA LEU A 28 -5.82 -21.06 -1.16
C LEU A 28 -4.55 -21.89 -1.05
N ASP A 29 -4.41 -22.66 0.03
CA ASP A 29 -3.26 -23.55 0.24
C ASP A 29 -3.16 -24.61 -0.87
N GLN A 30 -4.29 -25.18 -1.29
CA GLN A 30 -4.35 -26.16 -2.40
C GLN A 30 -3.92 -25.54 -3.73
N ILE A 31 -4.36 -24.31 -4.03
CA ILE A 31 -3.98 -23.59 -5.26
C ILE A 31 -2.47 -23.30 -5.26
N ALA A 32 -1.95 -22.81 -4.14
CA ALA A 32 -0.56 -22.39 -4.00
C ALA A 32 0.41 -23.58 -3.80
N GLY A 33 -0.08 -24.75 -3.36
CA GLY A 33 0.73 -25.89 -2.96
C GLY A 33 1.51 -25.68 -1.66
N ARG A 34 1.11 -24.70 -0.84
CA ARG A 34 1.71 -24.31 0.46
C ARG A 34 0.72 -23.52 1.31
N ARG A 35 1.00 -23.33 2.59
CA ARG A 35 0.13 -22.53 3.44
C ARG A 35 0.22 -21.03 3.07
N VAL A 36 -0.91 -20.43 2.71
CA VAL A 36 -1.02 -19.00 2.35
C VAL A 36 -1.67 -18.24 3.49
N TRP A 37 -0.93 -17.33 4.07
CA TRP A 37 -1.36 -16.44 5.12
C TRP A 37 -1.59 -15.05 4.57
N VAL A 38 -2.77 -14.49 4.79
CA VAL A 38 -3.18 -13.21 4.20
C VAL A 38 -3.30 -12.15 5.29
N LYS A 39 -2.58 -11.03 5.11
CA LYS A 39 -2.69 -9.80 5.90
C LYS A 39 -3.61 -8.82 5.17
N PRO A 40 -4.91 -8.75 5.53
CA PRO A 40 -5.92 -8.04 4.75
C PRO A 40 -6.05 -6.56 5.16
N GLU A 41 -5.16 -5.72 4.66
CA GLU A 41 -5.23 -4.26 4.85
C GLU A 41 -6.41 -3.61 4.10
N CYS A 42 -7.12 -4.37 3.27
CA CYS A 42 -8.44 -3.96 2.76
C CYS A 42 -9.49 -3.80 3.86
N LEU A 43 -9.29 -4.42 5.03
CA LEU A 43 -10.13 -4.26 6.22
C LEU A 43 -9.72 -3.06 7.11
N GLN A 44 -8.65 -2.36 6.77
CA GLN A 44 -8.22 -1.16 7.48
C GLN A 44 -9.21 -0.02 7.22
N ARG A 45 -9.20 1.00 8.09
CA ARG A 45 -9.96 2.25 7.87
C ARG A 45 -9.69 2.79 6.47
N THR A 46 -10.69 3.34 5.84
CA THR A 46 -10.67 3.80 4.43
C THR A 46 -10.40 2.68 3.40
N GLY A 47 -10.48 1.41 3.80
CA GLY A 47 -10.35 0.26 2.91
C GLY A 47 -8.92 0.00 2.40
N SER A 48 -7.88 0.53 3.05
CA SER A 48 -6.48 0.28 2.67
C SER A 48 -5.47 0.65 3.75
N PHE A 49 -4.27 0.08 3.67
CA PHE A 49 -3.14 0.37 4.56
C PHE A 49 -2.76 1.86 4.63
N LYS A 50 -3.14 2.66 3.63
CA LYS A 50 -2.75 4.08 3.51
C LYS A 50 -3.18 4.92 4.71
N PHE A 51 -4.23 4.55 5.40
CA PHE A 51 -4.64 5.21 6.65
C PHE A 51 -3.52 5.22 7.68
N ARG A 52 -2.77 4.11 7.84
CA ARG A 52 -1.70 3.99 8.84
C ARG A 52 -0.63 5.07 8.66
N GLY A 53 -0.10 5.20 7.44
CA GLY A 53 0.91 6.21 7.13
C GLY A 53 0.37 7.63 7.19
N GLY A 54 -0.83 7.88 6.67
CA GLY A 54 -1.47 9.19 6.75
C GLY A 54 -1.68 9.63 8.20
N PHE A 55 -2.27 8.76 9.03
CA PHE A 55 -2.51 9.07 10.43
C PHE A 55 -1.20 9.28 11.21
N ASN A 56 -0.19 8.40 11.01
CA ASN A 56 1.09 8.56 11.70
C ASN A 56 1.80 9.85 11.29
N ALA A 57 1.82 10.20 10.01
CA ALA A 57 2.46 11.42 9.53
C ALA A 57 1.84 12.65 10.21
N LEU A 58 0.50 12.75 10.25
CA LEU A 58 -0.17 13.85 10.92
C LEU A 58 0.06 13.85 12.44
N SER A 59 0.06 12.67 13.08
CA SER A 59 0.32 12.54 14.52
C SER A 59 1.73 12.99 14.92
N ALA A 60 2.71 12.76 14.04
CA ALA A 60 4.11 13.11 14.26
C ALA A 60 4.44 14.58 13.95
N MET A 61 3.56 15.29 13.23
CA MET A 61 3.76 16.69 12.88
C MET A 61 3.84 17.58 14.11
N ASP A 62 4.64 18.64 13.97
CA ASP A 62 4.57 19.77 14.91
C ASP A 62 3.12 20.30 15.00
N PRO A 63 2.59 20.55 16.22
CA PRO A 63 1.20 20.97 16.41
C PRO A 63 0.85 22.27 15.67
N VAL A 64 1.79 23.22 15.55
CA VAL A 64 1.57 24.49 14.84
C VAL A 64 1.48 24.25 13.34
N ALA A 65 2.39 23.46 12.79
CA ALA A 65 2.35 23.07 11.37
C ALA A 65 1.07 22.29 11.04
N ARG A 66 0.67 21.35 11.92
CA ARG A 66 -0.57 20.59 11.74
C ARG A 66 -1.81 21.47 11.79
N ALA A 67 -1.87 22.48 12.64
CA ALA A 67 -3.00 23.41 12.73
C ALA A 67 -3.23 24.21 11.43
N ASN A 68 -2.19 24.44 10.63
CA ASN A 68 -2.33 25.09 9.32
C ASN A 68 -3.01 24.19 8.28
N GLY A 69 -2.98 22.86 8.47
CA GLY A 69 -3.58 21.88 7.57
C GLY A 69 -2.58 21.14 6.70
N VAL A 70 -3.10 20.19 5.95
CA VAL A 70 -2.30 19.32 5.08
C VAL A 70 -2.82 19.30 3.64
N ILE A 71 -1.95 18.95 2.71
CA ILE A 71 -2.29 18.74 1.30
C ILE A 71 -1.71 17.42 0.82
N ALA A 72 -2.43 16.72 -0.06
CA ALA A 72 -1.91 15.53 -0.73
C ALA A 72 -2.38 15.48 -2.20
N PHE A 73 -1.60 14.77 -3.02
CA PHE A 73 -1.90 14.54 -4.44
C PHE A 73 -2.24 13.07 -4.63
N SER A 74 -3.51 12.74 -4.81
CA SER A 74 -3.92 11.36 -5.06
C SER A 74 -5.39 11.31 -5.44
N SER A 75 -5.72 10.41 -6.35
CA SER A 75 -7.10 10.07 -6.69
C SER A 75 -7.58 8.76 -6.03
N GLY A 76 -6.76 8.15 -5.18
CA GLY A 76 -7.02 6.80 -4.64
C GLY A 76 -6.91 6.70 -3.12
N ASN A 77 -6.32 5.59 -2.68
CA ASN A 77 -6.25 5.21 -1.27
C ASN A 77 -5.54 6.22 -0.37
N HIS A 78 -4.47 6.88 -0.88
CA HIS A 78 -3.74 7.86 -0.11
C HIS A 78 -4.59 9.10 0.20
N ALA A 79 -5.37 9.57 -0.78
CA ALA A 79 -6.29 10.69 -0.59
C ALA A 79 -7.28 10.43 0.56
N GLN A 80 -7.93 9.27 0.54
CA GLN A 80 -8.90 8.88 1.57
C GLN A 80 -8.23 8.69 2.94
N GLY A 81 -7.05 8.06 2.97
CA GLY A 81 -6.29 7.86 4.20
C GLY A 81 -5.89 9.18 4.87
N VAL A 82 -5.36 10.14 4.11
CA VAL A 82 -4.98 11.46 4.62
C VAL A 82 -6.21 12.27 5.02
N ALA A 83 -7.29 12.24 4.23
CA ALA A 83 -8.53 12.96 4.54
C ALA A 83 -9.14 12.51 5.87
N LEU A 84 -9.26 11.19 6.10
CA LEU A 84 -9.75 10.68 7.38
C LEU A 84 -8.79 11.01 8.52
N ALA A 85 -7.49 10.87 8.32
CA ALA A 85 -6.48 11.21 9.33
C ALA A 85 -6.58 12.69 9.73
N ALA A 86 -6.70 13.60 8.78
CA ALA A 86 -6.86 15.03 9.03
C ALA A 86 -8.13 15.33 9.84
N ARG A 87 -9.27 14.72 9.46
CA ARG A 87 -10.51 14.85 10.24
C ARG A 87 -10.35 14.37 11.67
N MET A 88 -9.64 13.26 11.90
CA MET A 88 -9.41 12.73 13.26
C MET A 88 -8.44 13.60 14.09
N HIS A 89 -7.67 14.46 13.46
CA HIS A 89 -6.80 15.44 14.09
C HIS A 89 -7.37 16.86 14.12
N ASP A 90 -8.66 17.04 13.76
CA ASP A 90 -9.35 18.33 13.69
C ASP A 90 -8.56 19.38 12.86
N THR A 91 -7.96 18.93 11.75
CA THR A 91 -7.20 19.81 10.86
C THR A 91 -7.74 19.80 9.43
N SER A 92 -7.50 20.90 8.70
CA SER A 92 -7.92 21.01 7.31
C SER A 92 -7.11 20.11 6.39
N CYS A 93 -7.77 19.58 5.34
CA CYS A 93 -7.13 18.74 4.35
C CYS A 93 -7.56 19.17 2.94
N VAL A 94 -6.58 19.41 2.09
CA VAL A 94 -6.80 19.67 0.66
C VAL A 94 -6.27 18.47 -0.12
N ILE A 95 -7.09 17.90 -0.99
CA ILE A 95 -6.69 16.83 -1.89
C ILE A 95 -6.77 17.33 -3.34
N VAL A 96 -5.64 17.32 -4.02
CA VAL A 96 -5.56 17.64 -5.45
C VAL A 96 -5.77 16.34 -6.25
N MET A 97 -6.87 16.30 -7.01
CA MET A 97 -7.31 15.14 -7.78
C MET A 97 -7.50 15.52 -9.25
N PRO A 98 -7.23 14.61 -10.20
CA PRO A 98 -7.60 14.87 -11.58
C PRO A 98 -9.13 14.86 -11.76
N SER A 99 -9.64 15.70 -12.66
CA SER A 99 -11.06 15.85 -12.92
C SER A 99 -11.71 14.61 -13.54
N ASP A 100 -10.92 13.74 -14.16
CA ASP A 100 -11.30 12.45 -14.71
C ASP A 100 -11.27 11.29 -13.67
N ALA A 101 -10.98 11.59 -12.41
CA ALA A 101 -11.04 10.57 -11.35
C ALA A 101 -12.47 10.04 -11.16
N PRO A 102 -12.65 8.74 -10.84
CA PRO A 102 -13.97 8.17 -10.61
C PRO A 102 -14.79 8.97 -9.58
N ALA A 103 -16.05 9.28 -9.93
CA ALA A 103 -16.93 10.10 -9.10
C ALA A 103 -17.07 9.56 -7.66
N LEU A 104 -17.05 8.22 -7.49
CA LEU A 104 -17.09 7.58 -6.17
C LEU A 104 -15.84 7.92 -5.34
N LYS A 105 -14.63 7.91 -5.93
CA LYS A 105 -13.39 8.26 -5.24
C LYS A 105 -13.38 9.73 -4.80
N ILE A 106 -13.91 10.63 -5.64
CA ILE A 106 -14.07 12.06 -5.32
C ILE A 106 -15.07 12.24 -4.16
N SER A 107 -16.25 11.60 -4.24
CA SER A 107 -17.29 11.73 -3.22
C SER A 107 -16.84 11.15 -1.87
N ASN A 108 -16.17 10.00 -1.87
CA ASN A 108 -15.64 9.40 -0.65
C ASN A 108 -14.59 10.30 0.03
N THR A 109 -13.69 10.90 -0.76
CA THR A 109 -12.67 11.82 -0.23
C THR A 109 -13.32 13.05 0.44
N LYS A 110 -14.35 13.61 -0.20
CA LYS A 110 -15.16 14.71 0.38
C LYS A 110 -15.91 14.26 1.65
N ALA A 111 -16.47 13.06 1.65
CA ALA A 111 -17.18 12.50 2.81
C ALA A 111 -16.25 12.27 4.02
N TYR A 112 -14.95 12.05 3.78
CA TYR A 112 -13.94 12.04 4.84
C TYR A 112 -13.54 13.44 5.33
N GLY A 113 -14.07 14.52 4.75
CA GLY A 113 -13.90 15.89 5.22
C GLY A 113 -12.87 16.72 4.48
N ALA A 114 -12.28 16.20 3.39
CA ALA A 114 -11.31 16.97 2.61
C ALA A 114 -11.98 17.95 1.63
N GLU A 115 -11.36 19.11 1.44
CA GLU A 115 -11.54 19.95 0.26
C GLU A 115 -10.89 19.26 -0.94
N VAL A 116 -11.65 19.03 -2.01
CA VAL A 116 -11.12 18.43 -3.24
C VAL A 116 -10.96 19.51 -4.31
N VAL A 117 -9.71 19.72 -4.73
CA VAL A 117 -9.33 20.60 -5.84
C VAL A 117 -9.11 19.74 -7.08
N LEU A 118 -9.95 19.91 -8.09
CA LEU A 118 -9.85 19.15 -9.33
C LEU A 118 -8.94 19.89 -10.32
N TYR A 119 -8.14 19.13 -11.09
CA TYR A 119 -7.27 19.65 -12.15
C TYR A 119 -7.42 18.86 -13.45
N ASP A 120 -7.17 19.51 -14.57
CA ASP A 120 -7.11 18.87 -15.88
C ASP A 120 -5.70 18.31 -16.14
N ARG A 121 -5.57 16.97 -16.27
CA ARG A 121 -4.29 16.31 -16.57
C ARG A 121 -3.64 16.79 -17.88
N ALA A 122 -4.45 17.25 -18.84
CA ALA A 122 -3.94 17.67 -20.15
C ALA A 122 -3.35 19.08 -20.15
N GLY A 123 -3.83 19.95 -19.28
CA GLY A 123 -3.48 21.38 -19.29
C GLY A 123 -2.87 21.91 -18.00
N GLU A 124 -2.89 21.15 -16.90
CA GLU A 124 -2.48 21.63 -15.58
C GLU A 124 -1.47 20.69 -14.91
N SER A 125 -0.55 21.27 -14.17
CA SER A 125 0.40 20.54 -13.32
C SER A 125 -0.12 20.42 -11.89
N ARG A 126 -0.39 19.20 -11.42
CA ARG A 126 -0.79 18.94 -10.03
C ARG A 126 0.26 19.45 -9.03
N ASP A 127 1.53 19.35 -9.39
CA ASP A 127 2.63 19.73 -8.52
C ASP A 127 2.70 21.26 -8.37
N GLU A 128 2.50 22.02 -9.46
CA GLU A 128 2.41 23.49 -9.42
C GLU A 128 1.18 23.96 -8.61
N ILE A 129 0.02 23.33 -8.80
CA ILE A 129 -1.18 23.61 -8.00
C ILE A 129 -0.90 23.38 -6.52
N GLY A 130 -0.26 22.27 -6.20
CA GLY A 130 0.06 21.93 -4.81
C GLY A 130 1.07 22.87 -4.18
N VAL A 131 2.16 23.22 -4.86
CA VAL A 131 3.14 24.20 -4.39
C VAL A 131 2.47 25.53 -4.13
N ARG A 132 1.63 26.01 -5.05
CA ARG A 132 0.89 27.27 -4.90
C ARG A 132 -0.03 27.24 -3.69
N LEU A 133 -0.85 26.19 -3.53
CA LEU A 133 -1.79 26.07 -2.41
C LEU A 133 -1.06 25.91 -1.08
N SER A 134 0.03 25.13 -1.03
CA SER A 134 0.86 24.99 0.16
C SER A 134 1.44 26.34 0.58
N ALA A 135 2.00 27.11 -0.35
CA ALA A 135 2.58 28.42 -0.05
C ALA A 135 1.52 29.45 0.39
N GLN A 136 0.35 29.47 -0.25
CA GLN A 136 -0.73 30.42 0.06
C GLN A 136 -1.41 30.15 1.40
N ARG A 137 -1.55 28.88 1.79
CA ARG A 137 -2.33 28.47 2.97
C ARG A 137 -1.47 27.89 4.10
N GLY A 138 -0.16 27.79 3.93
CA GLY A 138 0.75 27.19 4.91
C GLY A 138 0.57 25.67 5.08
N LEU A 139 0.04 24.97 4.06
CA LEU A 139 -0.27 23.55 4.15
C LEU A 139 0.99 22.69 4.06
N THR A 140 1.05 21.62 4.86
CA THR A 140 2.12 20.62 4.76
C THR A 140 1.75 19.50 3.78
N LEU A 141 2.64 19.21 2.83
CA LEU A 141 2.47 18.12 1.88
C LEU A 141 2.70 16.77 2.57
N ILE A 142 1.74 15.86 2.45
CA ILE A 142 1.86 14.45 2.87
C ILE A 142 2.05 13.59 1.63
N LYS A 143 3.27 13.07 1.45
CA LYS A 143 3.61 12.23 0.29
C LYS A 143 3.04 10.81 0.41
N PRO A 144 2.74 10.12 -0.73
CA PRO A 144 2.06 8.82 -0.71
C PRO A 144 2.92 7.64 -0.27
N PHE A 145 4.25 7.74 -0.31
CA PHE A 145 5.17 6.64 0.01
C PHE A 145 6.59 7.08 0.39
N ASP A 146 7.13 8.17 -0.19
CA ASP A 146 8.53 8.58 -0.02
C ASP A 146 8.64 9.66 1.07
N GLU A 147 8.24 9.28 2.28
CA GLU A 147 8.22 10.14 3.46
C GLU A 147 8.43 9.31 4.73
N PRO A 148 9.39 9.67 5.61
CA PRO A 148 9.77 8.84 6.74
C PRO A 148 8.61 8.46 7.65
N GLU A 149 7.76 9.41 8.04
CA GLU A 149 6.64 9.13 8.95
C GLU A 149 5.52 8.33 8.27
N VAL A 150 5.33 8.50 6.95
CA VAL A 150 4.40 7.64 6.18
C VAL A 150 4.92 6.22 6.14
N ILE A 151 6.20 6.01 5.80
CA ILE A 151 6.82 4.67 5.77
C ILE A 151 6.77 4.02 7.16
N ALA A 152 7.04 4.78 8.24
CA ALA A 152 6.97 4.27 9.61
C ALA A 152 5.55 3.81 9.97
N GLY A 153 4.51 4.57 9.62
CA GLY A 153 3.12 4.17 9.79
C GLY A 153 2.78 2.88 9.05
N GLN A 154 3.21 2.75 7.79
CA GLN A 154 3.03 1.53 6.99
C GLN A 154 3.78 0.33 7.59
N GLY A 155 4.96 0.56 8.16
CA GLY A 155 5.79 -0.46 8.80
C GLY A 155 5.11 -1.16 9.98
N THR A 156 4.09 -0.55 10.59
CA THR A 156 3.31 -1.20 11.66
C THR A 156 2.59 -2.47 11.19
N VAL A 157 2.32 -2.61 9.89
CA VAL A 157 1.85 -3.87 9.29
C VAL A 157 2.89 -4.99 9.50
N GLY A 158 4.18 -4.67 9.34
CA GLY A 158 5.28 -5.62 9.54
C GLY A 158 5.43 -6.05 11.01
N LEU A 159 5.23 -5.14 11.98
CA LEU A 159 5.21 -5.51 13.40
C LEU A 159 4.07 -6.48 13.70
N GLU A 160 2.88 -6.23 13.14
CA GLU A 160 1.74 -7.13 13.30
C GLU A 160 2.01 -8.49 12.64
N ILE A 161 2.62 -8.53 11.43
CA ILE A 161 3.01 -9.77 10.75
C ILE A 161 3.99 -10.57 11.62
N ALA A 162 5.03 -9.94 12.18
CA ALA A 162 6.02 -10.61 13.04
C ALA A 162 5.35 -11.27 14.25
N GLN A 163 4.45 -10.55 14.93
CA GLN A 163 3.70 -11.07 16.08
C GLN A 163 2.76 -12.21 15.70
N ASP A 164 2.01 -12.05 14.60
CA ASP A 164 1.06 -13.06 14.14
C ASP A 164 1.80 -14.32 13.65
N ALA A 165 2.93 -14.18 12.97
CA ALA A 165 3.78 -15.30 12.56
C ALA A 165 4.27 -16.13 13.76
N GLN A 166 4.67 -15.45 14.84
CA GLN A 166 5.06 -16.13 16.09
C GLN A 166 3.88 -16.92 16.68
N VAL A 167 2.68 -16.34 16.72
CA VAL A 167 1.45 -17.01 17.21
C VAL A 167 1.11 -18.25 16.40
N HIS A 168 1.29 -18.19 15.08
CA HIS A 168 0.98 -19.31 14.17
C HIS A 168 2.14 -20.28 13.94
N GLY A 169 3.29 -20.07 14.60
CA GLY A 169 4.47 -20.94 14.47
C GLY A 169 5.13 -20.86 13.09
N ILE A 170 5.00 -19.73 12.41
CA ILE A 170 5.64 -19.47 11.11
C ILE A 170 7.05 -18.95 11.40
N THR A 171 8.03 -19.78 11.16
CA THR A 171 9.45 -19.47 11.49
C THR A 171 10.28 -19.10 10.27
N ASP A 172 9.82 -19.45 9.06
CA ASP A 172 10.49 -19.18 7.79
C ASP A 172 9.43 -19.05 6.69
N ALA A 173 9.38 -17.90 6.02
CA ALA A 173 8.44 -17.62 4.94
C ALA A 173 8.89 -16.45 4.06
N ASP A 174 8.49 -16.47 2.80
CA ASP A 174 8.44 -15.27 1.99
C ASP A 174 7.23 -14.40 2.42
N VAL A 175 7.47 -13.11 2.61
CA VAL A 175 6.43 -12.09 2.86
C VAL A 175 6.28 -11.26 1.60
N ILE A 176 5.27 -11.56 0.82
CA ILE A 176 5.02 -10.88 -0.47
C ILE A 176 4.16 -9.66 -0.24
N VAL A 177 4.63 -8.52 -0.71
CA VAL A 177 4.01 -7.21 -0.47
C VAL A 177 3.68 -6.54 -1.79
N CYS A 178 2.42 -6.10 -1.97
CA CYS A 178 2.03 -5.27 -3.11
C CYS A 178 2.89 -4.01 -3.13
N CYS A 179 3.62 -3.78 -4.22
CA CYS A 179 4.62 -2.74 -4.30
C CYS A 179 4.34 -1.75 -5.45
N GLY A 180 4.22 -0.48 -5.11
CA GLY A 180 4.40 0.65 -6.01
C GLY A 180 5.69 1.37 -5.63
N GLY A 181 5.66 2.63 -5.19
CA GLY A 181 6.86 3.39 -4.80
C GLY A 181 7.61 2.87 -3.56
N GLY A 182 7.20 1.73 -2.96
CA GLY A 182 7.96 1.00 -1.95
C GLY A 182 7.66 1.36 -0.49
N GLY A 183 6.72 2.28 -0.20
CA GLY A 183 6.49 2.72 1.18
C GLY A 183 6.03 1.62 2.14
N LEU A 184 5.07 0.77 1.73
CA LEU A 184 4.61 -0.38 2.51
C LEU A 184 5.72 -1.44 2.61
N THR A 185 6.31 -1.78 1.47
CA THR A 185 7.37 -2.80 1.37
C THR A 185 8.57 -2.47 2.25
N SER A 186 9.07 -1.23 2.18
CA SER A 186 10.18 -0.75 3.01
C SER A 186 9.84 -0.75 4.49
N GLY A 187 8.64 -0.29 4.84
CA GLY A 187 8.19 -0.29 6.23
C GLY A 187 8.10 -1.70 6.82
N ILE A 188 7.50 -2.65 6.08
CA ILE A 188 7.43 -4.05 6.49
C ILE A 188 8.84 -4.65 6.59
N ALA A 189 9.71 -4.39 5.61
CA ALA A 189 11.07 -4.93 5.61
C ALA A 189 11.89 -4.48 6.83
N LEU A 190 11.81 -3.20 7.22
CA LEU A 190 12.47 -2.69 8.42
C LEU A 190 11.91 -3.31 9.71
N ALA A 191 10.61 -3.53 9.78
CA ALA A 191 10.00 -4.16 10.94
C ALA A 191 10.41 -5.63 11.08
N LEU A 192 10.40 -6.39 9.98
CA LEU A 192 10.77 -7.80 9.97
C LEU A 192 12.29 -8.01 10.18
N GLU A 193 13.15 -7.13 9.65
CA GLU A 193 14.59 -7.16 9.96
C GLU A 193 14.84 -7.18 11.47
N ALA A 194 14.05 -6.42 12.23
CA ALA A 194 14.23 -6.32 13.68
C ALA A 194 13.57 -7.45 14.46
N ASP A 195 12.32 -7.79 14.13
CA ASP A 195 11.46 -8.62 14.99
C ASP A 195 11.22 -10.05 14.44
N ALA A 196 11.50 -10.30 13.15
CA ALA A 196 11.35 -11.61 12.51
C ALA A 196 12.30 -11.79 11.30
N PRO A 197 13.62 -11.78 11.48
CA PRO A 197 14.62 -11.70 10.39
C PRO A 197 14.65 -12.94 9.46
N THR A 198 13.97 -14.00 9.80
CA THR A 198 13.81 -15.18 8.95
C THR A 198 12.65 -15.05 7.95
N LEU A 199 11.81 -14.02 8.10
CA LEU A 199 10.75 -13.71 7.15
C LEU A 199 11.29 -12.76 6.06
N ARG A 200 11.33 -13.23 4.82
CA ARG A 200 11.95 -12.54 3.69
C ARG A 200 10.94 -11.70 2.92
N VAL A 201 11.10 -10.39 2.89
CA VAL A 201 10.20 -9.50 2.15
C VAL A 201 10.51 -9.56 0.65
N ARG A 202 9.47 -9.71 -0.17
CA ARG A 202 9.55 -9.69 -1.63
C ARG A 202 8.45 -8.78 -2.21
N PRO A 203 8.80 -7.79 -3.06
CA PRO A 203 7.81 -6.97 -3.73
C PRO A 203 7.05 -7.77 -4.81
N ALA A 204 5.75 -7.48 -4.97
CA ALA A 204 4.92 -7.96 -6.08
C ALA A 204 4.39 -6.78 -6.88
N GLU A 205 4.60 -6.80 -8.20
CA GLU A 205 4.29 -5.72 -9.13
C GLU A 205 3.62 -6.25 -10.39
N PRO A 206 2.81 -5.44 -11.10
CA PRO A 206 2.22 -5.86 -12.37
C PRO A 206 3.25 -5.82 -13.50
N GLU A 207 3.08 -6.70 -14.46
CA GLU A 207 3.86 -6.77 -15.70
C GLU A 207 3.87 -5.43 -16.44
N ASN A 208 5.03 -5.06 -16.98
CA ASN A 208 5.36 -3.77 -17.60
C ASN A 208 5.46 -2.57 -16.63
N PHE A 209 5.22 -2.78 -15.34
CA PHE A 209 5.34 -1.78 -14.28
C PHE A 209 6.17 -2.31 -13.09
N GLU A 210 7.02 -3.30 -13.35
CA GLU A 210 7.87 -3.95 -12.36
C GLU A 210 9.20 -3.18 -12.15
N ASP A 211 9.12 -1.88 -11.91
CA ASP A 211 10.29 -1.02 -11.73
C ASP A 211 11.14 -1.40 -10.51
N VAL A 212 10.52 -1.81 -9.41
CA VAL A 212 11.24 -2.27 -8.21
C VAL A 212 11.94 -3.60 -8.47
N ALA A 213 11.27 -4.58 -9.10
CA ALA A 213 11.87 -5.86 -9.41
C ALA A 213 13.05 -5.71 -10.39
N ARG A 214 12.93 -4.84 -11.41
CA ARG A 214 14.05 -4.50 -12.32
C ARG A 214 15.17 -3.79 -11.57
N SER A 215 14.84 -2.83 -10.71
CA SER A 215 15.82 -2.10 -9.90
C SER A 215 16.61 -3.03 -8.99
N LEU A 216 15.94 -3.95 -8.29
CA LEU A 216 16.60 -4.93 -7.41
C LEU A 216 17.57 -5.83 -8.20
N ARG A 217 17.18 -6.29 -9.40
CA ARG A 217 18.04 -7.08 -10.27
C ARG A 217 19.23 -6.29 -10.81
N ALA A 218 19.02 -5.02 -11.15
CA ALA A 218 20.06 -4.15 -11.71
C ALA A 218 20.98 -3.53 -10.65
N GLY A 219 20.59 -3.55 -9.37
CA GLY A 219 21.32 -2.88 -8.28
C GLY A 219 21.26 -1.35 -8.34
N ARG A 220 20.38 -0.78 -9.16
CA ARG A 220 20.16 0.67 -9.34
C ARG A 220 18.70 0.93 -9.69
N ILE A 221 18.23 2.17 -9.50
CA ILE A 221 16.86 2.57 -9.86
C ILE A 221 16.67 2.43 -11.39
N GLU A 222 15.70 1.62 -11.77
CA GLU A 222 15.14 1.52 -13.12
C GLU A 222 13.76 2.18 -13.14
N LYS A 223 13.35 2.72 -14.31
CA LYS A 223 12.11 3.47 -14.46
C LYS A 223 11.12 2.75 -15.36
N ASN A 224 9.84 2.90 -15.09
CA ASN A 224 8.79 2.55 -16.03
C ASN A 224 8.71 3.58 -17.15
N THR A 225 8.48 3.13 -18.36
CA THR A 225 8.36 4.00 -19.55
C THR A 225 6.95 4.54 -19.74
N ALA A 226 5.95 3.85 -19.18
CA ALA A 226 4.54 4.22 -19.23
C ALA A 226 4.02 4.60 -17.83
N ALA A 227 3.03 5.49 -17.79
CA ALA A 227 2.34 5.89 -16.56
C ALA A 227 0.96 5.22 -16.38
N THR A 228 0.49 4.48 -17.40
CA THR A 228 -0.79 3.78 -17.43
C THR A 228 -0.67 2.54 -18.30
N GLY A 229 -1.55 1.54 -18.12
CA GLY A 229 -1.56 0.34 -18.97
C GLY A 229 -1.82 -0.96 -18.23
N SER A 230 -1.89 -0.96 -16.90
CA SER A 230 -2.34 -2.09 -16.08
C SER A 230 -3.57 -1.69 -15.28
N ILE A 231 -4.40 -2.67 -14.94
CA ILE A 231 -5.55 -2.48 -14.04
C ILE A 231 -5.13 -2.28 -12.59
N CYS A 232 -3.87 -2.55 -12.24
CA CYS A 232 -3.30 -2.39 -10.90
C CYS A 232 -2.94 -0.93 -10.59
N ASP A 233 -3.82 0.01 -10.89
CA ASP A 233 -3.60 1.47 -10.84
C ASP A 233 -3.07 2.01 -9.50
N ALA A 234 -3.37 1.32 -8.41
CA ALA A 234 -2.93 1.68 -7.06
C ALA A 234 -1.43 1.49 -6.81
N ILE A 235 -0.75 0.68 -7.62
CA ILE A 235 0.67 0.33 -7.47
C ILE A 235 1.51 0.64 -8.71
N ILE A 236 0.95 1.33 -9.71
CA ILE A 236 1.72 1.85 -10.84
C ILE A 236 2.45 3.12 -10.40
N THR A 237 3.77 3.07 -10.39
CA THR A 237 4.66 4.20 -10.11
C THR A 237 5.71 4.31 -11.20
N THR A 238 6.32 5.49 -11.36
CA THR A 238 7.37 5.67 -12.37
C THR A 238 8.67 5.00 -11.96
N GLN A 239 8.97 5.03 -10.65
CA GLN A 239 10.19 4.48 -10.05
C GLN A 239 10.00 4.34 -8.53
N PRO A 240 10.85 3.57 -7.83
CA PRO A 240 10.91 3.57 -6.37
C PRO A 240 11.28 4.96 -5.83
N GLY A 241 10.89 5.24 -4.58
CA GLY A 241 11.24 6.49 -3.92
C GLY A 241 12.72 6.55 -3.52
N ASP A 242 13.22 7.77 -3.30
CA ASP A 242 14.63 8.00 -2.90
C ASP A 242 14.91 7.47 -1.49
N ILE A 243 13.91 7.48 -0.60
CA ILE A 243 14.01 6.92 0.76
C ILE A 243 13.74 5.42 0.75
N THR A 244 12.77 4.96 -0.05
CA THR A 244 12.36 3.56 -0.05
C THR A 244 13.37 2.66 -0.77
N TRP A 245 14.01 3.14 -1.84
CA TRP A 245 14.95 2.36 -2.64
C TRP A 245 16.11 1.77 -1.83
N PRO A 246 16.92 2.55 -1.09
CA PRO A 246 18.05 1.98 -0.35
C PRO A 246 17.61 0.97 0.74
N ILE A 247 16.39 1.10 1.26
CA ILE A 247 15.83 0.12 2.22
C ILE A 247 15.50 -1.17 1.50
N MET A 248 14.76 -1.10 0.38
CA MET A 248 14.39 -2.28 -0.40
C MET A 248 15.62 -2.98 -1.00
N GLN A 249 16.59 -2.24 -1.52
CA GLN A 249 17.83 -2.78 -2.05
C GLN A 249 18.61 -3.60 -1.01
N ARG A 250 18.56 -3.20 0.25
CA ARG A 250 19.26 -3.88 1.35
C ARG A 250 18.48 -5.07 1.91
N LEU A 251 17.15 -5.00 1.97
CA LEU A 251 16.32 -5.89 2.79
C LEU A 251 15.38 -6.78 1.97
N CYS A 252 15.07 -6.44 0.73
CA CYS A 252 14.14 -7.22 -0.06
C CYS A 252 14.84 -8.26 -0.93
N GLY A 253 14.21 -9.40 -1.07
CA GLY A 253 14.55 -10.42 -2.05
C GLY A 253 14.07 -10.07 -3.46
N VAL A 254 14.21 -11.00 -4.39
CA VAL A 254 13.82 -10.85 -5.79
C VAL A 254 12.33 -10.52 -5.88
N GLY A 255 11.98 -9.49 -6.66
CA GLY A 255 10.59 -9.11 -6.92
C GLY A 255 9.86 -10.13 -7.80
N LEU A 256 8.57 -10.26 -7.56
CA LEU A 256 7.65 -11.13 -8.30
C LEU A 256 6.79 -10.29 -9.23
N VAL A 257 6.56 -10.80 -10.43
CA VAL A 257 5.81 -10.10 -11.47
C VAL A 257 4.54 -10.86 -11.81
N ILE A 258 3.40 -10.17 -11.81
CA ILE A 258 2.08 -10.78 -12.08
C ILE A 258 1.40 -10.07 -13.26
N SER A 259 0.57 -10.82 -13.98
CA SER A 259 -0.27 -10.25 -15.04
C SER A 259 -1.57 -9.66 -14.47
N ASP A 260 -2.22 -8.79 -15.25
CA ASP A 260 -3.56 -8.26 -14.94
C ASP A 260 -4.60 -9.39 -14.76
N THR A 261 -4.49 -10.45 -15.55
CA THR A 261 -5.38 -11.64 -15.45
C THR A 261 -5.19 -12.35 -14.11
N GLU A 262 -3.95 -12.52 -13.66
CA GLU A 262 -3.67 -13.12 -12.36
C GLU A 262 -4.15 -12.24 -11.21
N ALA A 263 -4.03 -10.92 -11.33
CA ALA A 263 -4.58 -9.98 -10.34
C ALA A 263 -6.11 -10.14 -10.22
N MET A 264 -6.83 -10.19 -11.34
CA MET A 264 -8.30 -10.43 -11.34
C MET A 264 -8.66 -11.79 -10.74
N ALA A 265 -7.95 -12.84 -11.12
CA ALA A 265 -8.17 -14.18 -10.54
C ALA A 265 -7.93 -14.18 -9.02
N ALA A 266 -6.87 -13.51 -8.54
CA ALA A 266 -6.59 -13.40 -7.11
C ALA A 266 -7.67 -12.61 -6.34
N MET A 267 -8.25 -11.55 -6.94
CA MET A 267 -9.40 -10.84 -6.35
C MET A 267 -10.58 -11.80 -6.15
N ALA A 268 -10.90 -12.60 -7.16
CA ALA A 268 -11.98 -13.58 -7.09
C ALA A 268 -11.69 -14.68 -6.04
N GLN A 269 -10.46 -15.18 -5.97
CA GLN A 269 -10.05 -16.15 -4.94
C GLN A 269 -10.14 -15.58 -3.52
N ALA A 270 -9.73 -14.32 -3.31
CA ALA A 270 -9.86 -13.64 -2.03
C ALA A 270 -11.33 -13.55 -1.59
N PHE A 271 -12.22 -13.20 -2.50
CA PHE A 271 -13.66 -13.16 -2.24
C PHE A 271 -14.24 -14.55 -1.91
N LEU A 272 -13.97 -15.54 -2.75
CA LEU A 272 -14.52 -16.90 -2.59
C LEU A 272 -14.07 -17.57 -1.28
N HIS A 273 -12.80 -17.46 -0.95
CA HIS A 273 -12.19 -18.27 0.10
C HIS A 273 -11.93 -17.55 1.41
N LEU A 274 -11.88 -16.20 1.39
CA LEU A 274 -11.69 -15.37 2.59
C LEU A 274 -12.83 -14.36 2.81
N LYS A 275 -13.77 -14.22 1.86
CA LYS A 275 -14.85 -13.21 1.89
C LYS A 275 -14.33 -11.77 1.93
N LEU A 276 -13.16 -11.56 1.29
CA LEU A 276 -12.51 -10.27 1.20
C LEU A 276 -12.76 -9.62 -0.16
N VAL A 277 -12.98 -8.32 -0.16
CA VAL A 277 -12.98 -7.51 -1.39
C VAL A 277 -11.61 -6.87 -1.53
N ALA A 278 -10.92 -7.17 -2.63
CA ALA A 278 -9.62 -6.58 -2.99
C ALA A 278 -9.72 -5.77 -4.27
N GLU A 279 -8.96 -4.68 -4.38
CA GLU A 279 -8.70 -4.01 -5.65
C GLU A 279 -7.57 -4.70 -6.42
N PRO A 280 -7.44 -4.52 -7.75
CA PRO A 280 -6.43 -5.25 -8.54
C PRO A 280 -5.01 -5.12 -8.00
N GLY A 281 -4.51 -3.90 -7.78
CA GLY A 281 -3.20 -3.67 -7.19
C GLY A 281 -3.08 -4.18 -5.74
N GLY A 282 -4.20 -4.21 -5.00
CA GLY A 282 -4.27 -4.77 -3.67
C GLY A 282 -4.15 -6.28 -3.61
N ALA A 283 -4.49 -6.98 -4.71
CA ALA A 283 -4.42 -8.43 -4.82
C ALA A 283 -3.09 -8.95 -5.40
N ALA A 284 -2.17 -8.08 -5.83
CA ALA A 284 -0.95 -8.46 -6.54
C ALA A 284 -0.06 -9.46 -5.75
N ALA A 285 0.06 -9.28 -4.43
CA ALA A 285 0.84 -10.20 -3.60
C ALA A 285 0.16 -11.58 -3.47
N LEU A 286 -1.16 -11.63 -3.38
CA LEU A 286 -1.90 -12.89 -3.39
C LEU A 286 -1.79 -13.56 -4.77
N ALA A 287 -1.87 -12.79 -5.87
CA ALA A 287 -1.67 -13.32 -7.22
C ALA A 287 -0.29 -13.98 -7.36
N ALA A 288 0.76 -13.34 -6.87
CA ALA A 288 2.11 -13.92 -6.88
C ALA A 288 2.16 -15.24 -6.10
N ALA A 289 1.57 -15.31 -4.91
CA ALA A 289 1.56 -16.54 -4.11
C ALA A 289 0.82 -17.70 -4.78
N LEU A 290 -0.27 -17.41 -5.49
CA LEU A 290 -1.10 -18.44 -6.12
C LEU A 290 -0.56 -18.90 -7.48
N TYR A 291 0.03 -17.98 -8.26
CA TYR A 291 0.34 -18.23 -9.68
C TYR A 291 1.83 -18.16 -10.04
N ARG A 292 2.71 -17.73 -9.09
CA ARG A 292 4.18 -17.76 -9.20
C ARG A 292 4.80 -18.71 -8.18
N ARG A 293 4.09 -19.78 -7.85
CA ARG A 293 4.44 -20.72 -6.79
C ARG A 293 5.85 -21.34 -6.91
N ASP A 294 6.32 -21.54 -8.15
CA ASP A 294 7.64 -22.13 -8.41
C ASP A 294 8.80 -21.15 -8.12
N GLU A 295 8.50 -19.86 -7.95
CA GLU A 295 9.46 -18.81 -7.58
C GLU A 295 9.48 -18.55 -6.06
N ILE A 296 8.67 -19.27 -5.26
CA ILE A 296 8.52 -19.07 -3.82
C ILE A 296 9.02 -20.32 -3.10
N GLU A 297 9.84 -20.10 -2.07
CA GLU A 297 10.42 -21.19 -1.27
C GLU A 297 9.64 -21.42 0.05
N GLY A 298 9.81 -22.60 0.64
CA GLY A 298 9.25 -22.94 1.93
C GLY A 298 7.81 -23.44 1.92
N SER A 299 7.32 -23.83 3.10
CA SER A 299 5.99 -24.39 3.34
C SER A 299 4.94 -23.33 3.62
N ASP A 300 5.36 -22.12 3.92
CA ASP A 300 4.52 -20.98 4.27
C ASP A 300 4.85 -19.77 3.39
N VAL A 301 3.82 -19.00 3.07
CA VAL A 301 3.94 -17.69 2.45
C VAL A 301 2.96 -16.73 3.11
N ILE A 302 3.41 -15.52 3.43
CA ILE A 302 2.56 -14.45 3.94
C ILE A 302 2.38 -13.42 2.82
N VAL A 303 1.15 -12.98 2.58
CA VAL A 303 0.86 -12.00 1.53
C VAL A 303 0.04 -10.83 2.09
N THR A 304 0.25 -9.64 1.56
CA THR A 304 -0.63 -8.51 1.87
C THR A 304 -1.77 -8.42 0.85
N ILE A 305 -3.01 -8.14 1.31
CA ILE A 305 -4.04 -7.52 0.47
C ILE A 305 -4.07 -6.05 0.86
N SER A 306 -3.39 -5.21 0.07
CA SER A 306 -3.05 -3.86 0.49
C SER A 306 -4.20 -2.85 0.47
N GLY A 307 -5.27 -3.13 -0.31
CA GLY A 307 -6.47 -2.32 -0.40
C GLY A 307 -7.64 -3.03 -1.08
N GLY A 308 -8.85 -2.50 -0.87
CA GLY A 308 -10.10 -3.03 -1.39
C GLY A 308 -11.01 -1.98 -2.06
N ASN A 309 -10.50 -0.78 -2.35
CA ASN A 309 -11.27 0.31 -2.95
C ASN A 309 -11.44 0.12 -4.47
N VAL A 310 -12.08 -0.97 -4.85
CA VAL A 310 -12.31 -1.38 -6.24
C VAL A 310 -13.63 -0.79 -6.79
N ASP A 311 -13.63 -0.47 -8.07
CA ASP A 311 -14.85 -0.13 -8.80
C ASP A 311 -15.76 -1.38 -8.89
N PRO A 312 -17.10 -1.24 -8.63
CA PRO A 312 -18.03 -2.37 -8.69
C PRO A 312 -18.02 -3.13 -10.02
N ALA A 313 -17.87 -2.44 -11.15
CA ALA A 313 -17.83 -3.09 -12.47
C ALA A 313 -16.53 -3.89 -12.65
N MET A 314 -15.39 -3.38 -12.15
CA MET A 314 -14.13 -4.11 -12.15
C MET A 314 -14.21 -5.35 -11.25
N PHE A 315 -14.84 -5.25 -10.08
CA PHE A 315 -15.03 -6.39 -9.19
C PHE A 315 -15.94 -7.47 -9.80
N ALA A 316 -17.04 -7.05 -10.46
CA ALA A 316 -17.91 -7.99 -11.19
C ALA A 316 -17.14 -8.73 -12.28
N ARG A 317 -16.33 -8.03 -13.10
CA ARG A 317 -15.46 -8.67 -14.12
C ARG A 317 -14.49 -9.67 -13.51
N ALA A 318 -13.94 -9.40 -12.33
CA ALA A 318 -13.06 -10.36 -11.65
C ALA A 318 -13.82 -11.63 -11.26
N LEU A 319 -15.08 -11.52 -10.81
CA LEU A 319 -15.92 -12.68 -10.49
C LEU A 319 -16.33 -13.48 -11.73
N ASP A 320 -16.57 -12.80 -12.86
CA ASP A 320 -16.91 -13.46 -14.14
C ASP A 320 -15.72 -14.24 -14.76
N SER A 321 -14.50 -14.04 -14.26
CA SER A 321 -13.29 -14.75 -14.72
C SER A 321 -13.05 -16.10 -14.02
N LEU A 322 -13.96 -16.53 -13.13
CA LEU A 322 -13.91 -17.82 -12.41
C LEU A 322 -14.36 -19.00 -13.29
#